data_c6beae3144f3415d22b31b85a0b38b75
#
_entry.id   c6beae3144f3415d22b31b85a0b38b75
#
_cell.length_a   1.000
_cell.length_b   1.000
_cell.length_c   1.000
_cell.angle_alpha   90.00
_cell.angle_beta   90.00
_cell.angle_gamma   90.00
#
_symmetry.space_group_name_H-M   'P 1'
#
loop_
_entity.id
_entity.type
_entity.pdbx_description
1 polymer ?
#
loop_
_entity_poly.entity_id
_entity_poly.type
_entity_poly.pdbx_seq_one_letter_code
_entity_poly.pdbx_strand_id
1 'polypeptide(L)'
;MAITTTSRKAAAEQFLQLACTDVERAYAQLVAPGFRHHNVYFKGSASALKEGMAENLRQFPQKKLDVKRSLEEGDYVVVMSHVRLEPNTPGYGLMHMFRFEGDRIAELWDVAQEIPANSPNENGPF
;
A
#
# COMPACT_ATOMS: atom_id res chain seq x y z
N MET A 1 26.33 16.92 8.85
CA MET A 1 25.40 15.81 8.94
C MET A 1 24.67 15.64 7.61
N ALA A 2 24.76 14.46 7.07
CA ALA A 2 24.01 14.18 5.85
C ALA A 2 22.54 13.99 6.18
N ILE A 3 21.66 14.74 5.54
CA ILE A 3 20.23 14.52 5.66
C ILE A 3 19.86 13.57 4.53
N THR A 4 19.48 12.36 4.87
CA THR A 4 18.99 11.42 3.89
C THR A 4 17.55 11.76 3.57
N THR A 5 17.32 12.27 2.38
CA THR A 5 15.96 12.53 1.91
C THR A 5 15.42 11.24 1.31
N THR A 6 14.43 10.67 1.94
CA THR A 6 13.73 9.51 1.40
C THR A 6 12.97 9.94 0.16
N SER A 7 13.17 9.25 -0.95
CA SER A 7 12.40 9.53 -2.16
C SER A 7 10.92 9.21 -1.93
N ARG A 8 10.05 9.84 -2.72
CA ARG A 8 8.62 9.56 -2.64
C ARG A 8 8.31 8.11 -2.99
N LYS A 9 9.03 7.53 -3.95
CA LYS A 9 8.89 6.10 -4.25
C LYS A 9 9.22 5.24 -3.04
N ALA A 10 10.34 5.52 -2.38
CA ALA A 10 10.73 4.77 -1.19
C ALA A 10 9.72 4.93 -0.06
N ALA A 11 9.19 6.13 0.13
CA ALA A 11 8.17 6.38 1.15
C ALA A 11 6.88 5.62 0.86
N ALA A 12 6.43 5.60 -0.40
CA ALA A 12 5.23 4.86 -0.81
C ALA A 12 5.42 3.36 -0.57
N GLU A 13 6.57 2.82 -0.96
CA GLU A 13 6.88 1.41 -0.74
C GLU A 13 6.97 1.08 0.74
N GLN A 14 7.56 1.97 1.54
CA GLN A 14 7.64 1.80 2.99
C GLN A 14 6.27 1.78 3.64
N PHE A 15 5.35 2.66 3.21
CA PHE A 15 3.98 2.66 3.70
C PHE A 15 3.34 1.29 3.50
N LEU A 16 3.50 0.71 2.32
CA LEU A 16 2.91 -0.60 2.02
C LEU A 16 3.57 -1.72 2.83
N GLN A 17 4.87 -1.67 3.04
CA GLN A 17 5.56 -2.65 3.87
C GLN A 17 5.15 -2.54 5.34
N LEU A 18 5.00 -1.32 5.84
CA LEU A 18 4.53 -1.10 7.21
C LEU A 18 3.08 -1.54 7.41
N ALA A 19 2.28 -1.57 6.35
CA ALA A 19 0.93 -2.13 6.43
C ALA A 19 0.94 -3.62 6.82
N CYS A 20 2.06 -4.28 6.62
CA CYS A 20 2.24 -5.70 6.97
C CYS A 20 2.90 -5.91 8.34
N THR A 21 3.32 -4.85 9.02
CA THR A 21 4.07 -4.97 10.28
C THR A 21 3.63 -4.00 11.35
N ASP A 22 3.37 -2.73 11.02
CA ASP A 22 3.09 -1.68 12.01
C ASP A 22 2.31 -0.54 11.36
N VAL A 23 1.00 -0.67 11.34
CA VAL A 23 0.10 0.31 10.71
C VAL A 23 0.18 1.68 11.40
N GLU A 24 0.27 1.71 12.74
CA GLU A 24 0.40 2.97 13.49
C GLU A 24 1.61 3.76 13.02
N ARG A 25 2.74 3.08 12.88
CA ARG A 25 3.98 3.71 12.43
C ARG A 25 3.87 4.24 11.01
N ALA A 26 3.20 3.49 10.12
CA ALA A 26 3.00 3.94 8.74
C ALA A 26 2.30 5.30 8.70
N TYR A 27 1.22 5.44 9.47
CA TYR A 27 0.46 6.69 9.51
C TYR A 27 1.21 7.80 10.22
N ALA A 28 1.85 7.50 11.35
CA ALA A 28 2.57 8.51 12.11
C ALA A 28 3.74 9.12 11.32
N GLN A 29 4.46 8.29 10.57
CA GLN A 29 5.68 8.73 9.89
C GLN A 29 5.47 9.19 8.46
N LEU A 30 4.46 8.69 7.76
CA LEU A 30 4.38 8.85 6.31
C LEU A 30 3.13 9.57 5.83
N VAL A 31 2.10 9.72 6.65
CA VAL A 31 0.81 10.26 6.22
C VAL A 31 0.66 11.71 6.64
N ALA A 32 0.15 12.54 5.73
CA ALA A 32 -0.06 13.97 5.97
C ALA A 32 -1.34 14.19 6.79
N PRO A 33 -1.41 15.30 7.56
CA PRO A 33 -2.67 15.75 8.11
C PRO A 33 -3.68 15.99 6.99
N GLY A 34 -4.93 15.62 7.20
CA GLY A 34 -5.95 15.78 6.16
C GLY A 34 -5.92 14.73 5.07
N PHE A 35 -5.17 13.66 5.27
CA PHE A 35 -5.11 12.52 4.35
C PHE A 35 -6.50 12.04 3.95
N ARG A 36 -6.68 11.75 2.66
CA ARG A 36 -7.90 11.17 2.10
C ARG A 36 -7.57 9.90 1.36
N HIS A 37 -8.52 8.96 1.34
CA HIS A 37 -8.36 7.74 0.57
C HIS A 37 -9.63 7.43 -0.22
N HIS A 38 -9.47 6.59 -1.23
CA HIS A 38 -10.53 6.17 -2.13
C HIS A 38 -10.77 4.66 -2.10
N ASN A 39 -10.42 4.00 -0.99
CA ASN A 39 -10.75 2.60 -0.81
C ASN A 39 -12.26 2.47 -0.59
N VAL A 40 -12.94 1.84 -1.52
CA VAL A 40 -14.40 1.84 -1.57
C VAL A 40 -15.07 1.02 -0.46
N TYR A 41 -14.29 0.26 0.29
CA TYR A 41 -14.84 -0.60 1.35
C TYR A 41 -14.87 0.08 2.72
N PHE A 42 -14.32 1.29 2.84
CA PHE A 42 -14.24 2.01 4.11
C PHE A 42 -14.76 3.44 3.96
N LYS A 43 -15.16 4.03 5.09
CA LYS A 43 -15.46 5.47 5.11
C LYS A 43 -14.21 6.25 4.72
N GLY A 44 -14.39 7.45 4.18
CA GLY A 44 -13.29 8.22 3.57
C GLY A 44 -12.29 8.85 4.52
N SER A 45 -12.48 8.76 5.83
CA SER A 45 -11.54 9.33 6.79
C SER A 45 -10.25 8.53 6.89
N ALA A 46 -9.17 9.20 7.27
CA ALA A 46 -7.89 8.53 7.53
C ALA A 46 -8.02 7.45 8.60
N SER A 47 -8.76 7.74 9.67
CA SER A 47 -8.93 6.80 10.79
C SER A 47 -9.68 5.54 10.35
N ALA A 48 -10.66 5.65 9.47
CA ALA A 48 -11.41 4.49 9.00
C ALA A 48 -10.52 3.51 8.25
N LEU A 49 -9.68 4.01 7.34
CA LEU A 49 -8.75 3.15 6.63
C LEU A 49 -7.67 2.59 7.54
N LYS A 50 -7.12 3.43 8.42
CA LYS A 50 -6.10 3.00 9.38
C LYS A 50 -6.61 1.85 10.25
N GLU A 51 -7.84 1.97 10.79
CA GLU A 51 -8.44 0.91 11.58
C GLU A 51 -8.67 -0.36 10.77
N GLY A 52 -9.13 -0.21 9.53
CA GLY A 52 -9.33 -1.34 8.64
C GLY A 52 -8.03 -2.07 8.33
N MET A 53 -6.95 -1.32 8.10
CA MET A 53 -5.63 -1.90 7.86
C MET A 53 -5.08 -2.60 9.10
N ALA A 54 -5.26 -2.00 10.27
CA ALA A 54 -4.83 -2.60 11.53
C ALA A 54 -5.57 -3.90 11.82
N GLU A 55 -6.89 -3.91 11.58
CA GLU A 55 -7.70 -5.12 11.75
C GLU A 55 -7.29 -6.21 10.77
N ASN A 56 -7.02 -5.85 9.53
CA ASN A 56 -6.54 -6.79 8.52
C ASN A 56 -5.22 -7.44 8.96
N LEU A 57 -4.30 -6.65 9.51
CA LEU A 57 -3.03 -7.17 10.00
C LEU A 57 -3.22 -8.11 11.21
N ARG A 58 -4.13 -7.78 12.12
CA ARG A 58 -4.45 -8.67 13.26
C ARG A 58 -5.01 -10.00 12.77
N GLN A 59 -5.86 -9.95 11.74
CA GLN A 59 -6.48 -11.14 11.18
C GLN A 59 -5.49 -11.98 10.38
N PHE A 60 -4.53 -11.31 9.71
CA PHE A 60 -3.54 -11.97 8.85
C PHE A 60 -2.12 -11.57 9.25
N PRO A 61 -1.62 -12.05 10.41
CA PRO A 61 -0.31 -11.63 10.91
C PRO A 61 0.87 -12.09 10.06
N GLN A 62 0.66 -13.03 9.14
CA GLN A 62 1.69 -13.51 8.23
C GLN A 62 1.60 -12.86 6.84
N LYS A 63 0.81 -11.81 6.72
CA LYS A 63 0.65 -11.05 5.49
C LYS A 63 2.00 -10.56 4.98
N LYS A 64 2.21 -10.71 3.67
CA LYS A 64 3.43 -10.24 2.98
C LYS A 64 3.08 -9.50 1.72
N LEU A 65 3.87 -8.49 1.42
CA LEU A 65 3.71 -7.70 0.22
C LEU A 65 5.05 -7.60 -0.51
N ASP A 66 5.03 -7.92 -1.81
CA ASP A 66 6.19 -7.78 -2.69
C ASP A 66 5.91 -6.66 -3.69
N VAL A 67 6.76 -5.63 -3.67
CA VAL A 67 6.69 -4.58 -4.68
C VAL A 67 7.24 -5.11 -5.99
N LYS A 68 6.46 -4.95 -7.05
CA LYS A 68 6.86 -5.36 -8.40
C LYS A 68 7.44 -4.21 -9.19
N ARG A 69 6.84 -3.03 -9.09
CA ARG A 69 7.29 -1.84 -9.83
C ARG A 69 6.73 -0.58 -9.20
N SER A 70 7.52 0.48 -9.21
CA SER A 70 7.08 1.80 -8.78
C SER A 70 7.44 2.83 -9.84
N LEU A 71 6.52 3.75 -10.10
CA LEU A 71 6.71 4.85 -11.03
C LEU A 71 6.38 6.15 -10.32
N GLU A 72 7.16 7.19 -10.61
CA GLU A 72 6.93 8.51 -10.02
C GLU A 72 6.80 9.56 -11.10
N GLU A 73 5.79 10.42 -10.97
CA GLU A 73 5.60 11.56 -11.87
C GLU A 73 5.02 12.71 -11.07
N GLY A 74 5.79 13.80 -10.94
CA GLY A 74 5.39 14.96 -10.14
C GLY A 74 5.14 14.55 -8.70
N ASP A 75 3.95 14.87 -8.19
CA ASP A 75 3.56 14.55 -6.82
C ASP A 75 2.99 13.15 -6.66
N TYR A 76 2.96 12.36 -7.72
CA TYR A 76 2.30 11.05 -7.72
C TYR A 76 3.30 9.91 -7.81
N VAL A 77 3.00 8.86 -7.07
CA VAL A 77 3.73 7.58 -7.16
C VAL A 77 2.72 6.48 -7.36
N VAL A 78 2.98 5.60 -8.33
CA VAL A 78 2.18 4.38 -8.53
C VAL A 78 3.05 3.19 -8.16
N VAL A 79 2.48 2.29 -7.36
CA VAL A 79 3.16 1.06 -6.95
C VAL A 79 2.31 -0.13 -7.34
N MET A 80 2.90 -1.03 -8.12
CA MET A 80 2.31 -2.34 -8.41
C MET A 80 2.92 -3.36 -7.44
N SER A 81 2.08 -4.12 -6.76
CA SER A 81 2.55 -5.07 -5.75
C SER A 81 1.71 -6.34 -5.72
N HIS A 82 2.27 -7.35 -5.08
CA HIS A 82 1.63 -8.63 -4.83
C HIS A 82 1.48 -8.79 -3.32
N VAL A 83 0.27 -8.98 -2.83
CA VAL A 83 0.04 -9.27 -1.43
C VAL A 83 -0.50 -10.69 -1.25
N ARG A 84 0.05 -11.39 -0.28
CA ARG A 84 -0.51 -12.65 0.22
C ARG A 84 -0.93 -12.43 1.65
N LEU A 85 -2.20 -12.69 1.93
CA LEU A 85 -2.72 -12.58 3.30
C LEU A 85 -2.26 -13.77 4.14
N GLU A 86 -2.12 -14.93 3.52
CA GLU A 86 -1.65 -16.15 4.17
C GLU A 86 -0.63 -16.84 3.29
N PRO A 87 0.35 -17.56 3.87
CA PRO A 87 1.28 -18.38 3.09
C PRO A 87 0.52 -19.38 2.22
N ASN A 88 1.07 -19.70 1.07
CA ASN A 88 0.55 -20.71 0.15
C ASN A 88 -0.79 -20.36 -0.51
N THR A 89 -1.19 -19.10 -0.47
CA THR A 89 -2.33 -18.61 -1.24
C THR A 89 -1.83 -17.79 -2.42
N PRO A 90 -2.60 -17.74 -3.54
CA PRO A 90 -2.19 -16.93 -4.68
C PRO A 90 -2.14 -15.44 -4.37
N GLY A 91 -3.03 -14.94 -3.50
CA GLY A 91 -3.06 -13.55 -3.10
C GLY A 91 -3.74 -12.64 -4.10
N TYR A 92 -3.31 -11.36 -4.09
CA TYR A 92 -3.92 -10.30 -4.86
C TYR A 92 -2.87 -9.50 -5.59
N GLY A 93 -3.18 -9.08 -6.81
CA GLY A 93 -2.44 -8.04 -7.50
C GLY A 93 -3.01 -6.69 -7.11
N LEU A 94 -2.15 -5.76 -6.72
CA LEU A 94 -2.55 -4.44 -6.24
C LEU A 94 -1.92 -3.36 -7.08
N MET A 95 -2.69 -2.29 -7.30
CA MET A 95 -2.18 -1.02 -7.78
C MET A 95 -2.56 0.04 -6.78
N HIS A 96 -1.57 0.75 -6.26
CA HIS A 96 -1.77 1.91 -5.40
C HIS A 96 -1.26 3.14 -6.11
N MET A 97 -2.01 4.23 -6.02
CA MET A 97 -1.53 5.54 -6.43
C MET A 97 -1.53 6.44 -5.21
N PHE A 98 -0.39 7.09 -4.97
CA PHE A 98 -0.18 8.00 -3.86
C PHE A 98 0.03 9.40 -4.38
N ARG A 99 -0.64 10.38 -3.79
CA ARG A 99 -0.33 11.79 -4.01
C ARG A 99 0.37 12.32 -2.77
N PHE A 100 1.49 12.98 -2.99
CA PHE A 100 2.30 13.54 -1.91
C PHE A 100 2.11 15.06 -1.79
N GLU A 101 2.19 15.54 -0.57
CA GLU A 101 2.40 16.94 -0.24
C GLU A 101 3.71 17.00 0.53
N GLY A 102 4.74 17.60 -0.09
CA GLY A 102 6.09 17.51 0.46
C GLY A 102 6.55 16.07 0.50
N ASP A 103 6.91 15.61 1.68
CA ASP A 103 7.39 14.25 1.89
C ASP A 103 6.34 13.32 2.50
N ARG A 104 5.08 13.77 2.57
CA ARG A 104 4.01 13.00 3.21
C ARG A 104 2.90 12.65 2.22
N ILE A 105 2.31 11.48 2.45
CA ILE A 105 1.21 10.98 1.64
C ILE A 105 -0.07 11.71 2.00
N ALA A 106 -0.65 12.42 1.04
CA ALA A 106 -1.85 13.22 1.24
C ALA A 106 -3.11 12.55 0.71
N GLU A 107 -2.97 11.66 -0.28
CA GLU A 107 -4.11 11.00 -0.89
C GLU A 107 -3.72 9.64 -1.44
N LEU A 108 -4.64 8.67 -1.35
CA LEU A 108 -4.37 7.30 -1.75
C LEU A 108 -5.56 6.72 -2.53
N TRP A 109 -5.25 6.12 -3.66
CA TRP A 109 -6.17 5.29 -4.43
C TRP A 109 -5.62 3.87 -4.47
N ASP A 110 -6.50 2.88 -4.42
CA ASP A 110 -6.08 1.50 -4.58
C ASP A 110 -7.11 0.70 -5.37
N VAL A 111 -6.61 -0.25 -6.13
CA VAL A 111 -7.42 -1.25 -6.79
C VAL A 111 -6.76 -2.60 -6.60
N ALA A 112 -7.57 -3.65 -6.50
CA ALA A 112 -7.08 -4.99 -6.24
C ALA A 112 -7.74 -5.97 -7.19
N GLN A 113 -6.97 -6.99 -7.57
CA GLN A 113 -7.48 -8.12 -8.33
C GLN A 113 -7.08 -9.39 -7.62
N GLU A 114 -8.07 -10.22 -7.28
CA GLU A 114 -7.77 -11.54 -6.73
C GLU A 114 -7.13 -12.40 -7.80
N ILE A 115 -6.06 -13.10 -7.45
CA ILE A 115 -5.36 -13.99 -8.36
C ILE A 115 -6.00 -15.37 -8.26
N PRO A 116 -6.61 -15.89 -9.35
CA PRO A 116 -7.22 -17.21 -9.30
C PRO A 116 -6.15 -18.30 -9.22
N ALA A 117 -6.48 -19.39 -8.53
CA ALA A 117 -5.57 -20.52 -8.39
C ALA A 117 -5.20 -21.16 -9.74
N ASN A 118 -6.14 -21.13 -10.69
CA ASN A 118 -5.96 -21.70 -12.03
C ASN A 118 -6.24 -20.63 -13.08
N SER A 119 -5.25 -19.75 -13.29
CA SER A 119 -5.39 -18.72 -14.32
C SER A 119 -5.07 -19.32 -15.70
N PRO A 120 -5.88 -19.01 -16.73
CA PRO A 120 -5.55 -19.39 -18.10
C PRO A 120 -4.43 -18.55 -18.70
N ASN A 121 -4.01 -17.47 -18.04
CA ASN A 121 -3.00 -16.58 -18.55
C ASN A 121 -1.61 -17.07 -18.15
N GLU A 122 -0.87 -17.58 -19.10
CA GLU A 122 0.48 -18.12 -18.88
C GLU A 122 1.52 -17.04 -18.55
N ASN A 123 1.22 -15.77 -18.78
CA ASN A 123 2.13 -14.66 -18.43
C ASN A 123 2.09 -14.31 -16.95
N GLY A 124 1.10 -14.81 -16.21
CA GLY A 124 0.90 -14.49 -14.82
C GLY A 124 0.32 -13.09 -14.62
N PRO A 125 0.11 -12.69 -13.33
CA PRO A 125 -0.54 -11.40 -13.02
C PRO A 125 0.41 -10.20 -13.04
N PHE A 126 1.73 -10.41 -13.15
CA PHE A 126 2.72 -9.32 -13.08
C PHE A 126 3.72 -9.33 -14.22
#